data_9774842ec9a4ddcbba49d5b7af2e49f7
#
_entry.id   9774842ec9a4ddcbba49d5b7af2e49f7
#
_cell.length_a   1.000
_cell.length_b   1.000
_cell.length_c   1.000
_cell.angle_alpha   90.00
_cell.angle_beta   90.00
_cell.angle_gamma   90.00
#
_symmetry.space_group_name_H-M   'P 1'
#
loop_
_entity.id
_entity.type
_entity.pdbx_description
1 polymer ?
#
loop_
_entity_poly.entity_id
_entity_poly.type
_entity_poly.pdbx_seq_one_letter_code
_entity_poly.pdbx_strand_id
1 'polypeptide(L)'
;METRQRFYDSLLKEHLSLQRQMAFVSGPRQVGKTTSCRNLADQYLNWDNTDDRAVIVKGPATISEQLGLNVLSNSKPTALFDELHKFGRWKQFLKGFFDTYADSVNIMVTGSSRMDVYRRGGDSLMGRYFLYHMHPFSIAETMYQDLPDSEKIVRNP
;
A
#
# COMPACT_ATOMS: atom_id res chain seq x y z
N MET A 1 -17.02 -16.18 6.44
CA MET A 1 -15.97 -16.65 5.52
C MET A 1 -14.64 -16.29 6.16
N GLU A 2 -13.90 -17.26 6.65
CA GLU A 2 -12.57 -16.99 7.20
C GLU A 2 -11.66 -16.49 6.10
N THR A 3 -11.14 -15.28 6.27
CA THR A 3 -10.18 -14.70 5.33
C THR A 3 -8.85 -15.43 5.52
N ARG A 4 -8.44 -16.21 4.54
CA ARG A 4 -7.20 -16.96 4.62
C ARG A 4 -6.00 -16.00 4.60
N GLN A 5 -5.10 -16.15 5.57
CA GLN A 5 -3.91 -15.33 5.66
C GLN A 5 -3.02 -15.54 4.43
N ARG A 6 -2.53 -14.45 3.87
CA ARG A 6 -1.59 -14.44 2.74
C ARG A 6 -0.17 -14.25 3.25
N PHE A 7 0.80 -14.81 2.53
CA PHE A 7 2.23 -14.51 2.75
C PHE A 7 2.50 -12.99 2.71
N TYR A 8 1.81 -12.30 1.81
CA TYR A 8 1.93 -10.84 1.66
C TYR A 8 1.47 -10.05 2.88
N ASP A 9 0.58 -10.58 3.70
CA ASP A 9 0.10 -9.89 4.91
C ASP A 9 1.24 -9.68 5.91
N SER A 10 2.07 -10.72 6.13
CA SER A 10 3.25 -10.64 7.00
C SER A 10 4.33 -9.73 6.39
N LEU A 11 4.59 -9.86 5.09
CA LEU A 11 5.58 -9.05 4.37
C LEU A 11 5.24 -7.57 4.40
N LEU A 12 3.98 -7.21 4.15
CA LEU A 12 3.54 -5.82 4.20
C LEU A 12 3.56 -5.26 5.61
N LYS A 13 3.16 -6.05 6.62
CA LYS A 13 3.24 -5.65 8.03
C LYS A 13 4.68 -5.36 8.45
N GLU A 14 5.63 -6.19 8.05
CA GLU A 14 7.05 -5.97 8.28
C GLU A 14 7.54 -4.69 7.59
N HIS A 15 7.17 -4.49 6.32
CA HIS A 15 7.50 -3.26 5.58
C HIS A 15 7.02 -2.01 6.34
N LEU A 16 5.75 -1.98 6.76
CA LEU A 16 5.17 -0.83 7.46
C LEU A 16 5.85 -0.53 8.81
N SER A 17 6.46 -1.53 9.43
CA SER A 17 7.17 -1.37 10.71
C SER A 17 8.63 -0.93 10.54
N LEU A 18 9.29 -1.31 9.45
CA LEU A 18 10.73 -1.14 9.27
C LEU A 18 11.11 -0.09 8.21
N GLN A 19 10.24 0.16 7.24
CA GLN A 19 10.56 1.02 6.11
C GLN A 19 9.82 2.36 6.18
N ARG A 20 10.52 3.42 5.76
CA ARG A 20 9.93 4.75 5.60
C ARG A 20 9.19 4.91 4.26
N GLN A 21 9.62 4.15 3.28
CA GLN A 21 9.11 4.21 1.91
C GLN A 21 7.68 3.68 1.81
N MET A 22 6.95 4.15 0.82
CA MET A 22 5.62 3.66 0.49
C MET A 22 5.68 2.19 0.03
N ALA A 23 4.63 1.43 0.31
CA ALA A 23 4.44 0.09 -0.23
C ALA A 23 3.47 0.14 -1.42
N PHE A 24 3.97 -0.13 -2.62
CA PHE A 24 3.15 -0.29 -3.82
C PHE A 24 2.85 -1.77 -4.03
N VAL A 25 1.58 -2.14 -4.10
CA VAL A 25 1.13 -3.51 -4.30
C VAL A 25 0.41 -3.62 -5.64
N SER A 26 1.10 -4.19 -6.62
CA SER A 26 0.57 -4.43 -7.96
C SER A 26 0.27 -5.92 -8.17
N GLY A 27 -0.45 -6.24 -9.23
CA GLY A 27 -0.72 -7.63 -9.61
C GLY A 27 -2.07 -7.78 -10.32
N PRO A 28 -2.38 -8.98 -10.81
CA PRO A 28 -3.63 -9.25 -11.51
C PRO A 28 -4.86 -8.86 -10.69
N ARG A 29 -6.00 -8.72 -11.36
CA ARG A 29 -7.28 -8.53 -10.67
C ARG A 29 -7.63 -9.77 -9.85
N GLN A 30 -8.36 -9.58 -8.74
CA GLN A 30 -8.91 -10.65 -7.89
C GLN A 30 -7.85 -11.54 -7.18
N VAL A 31 -6.60 -11.09 -7.05
CA VAL A 31 -5.58 -11.84 -6.29
C VAL A 31 -5.55 -11.49 -4.79
N GLY A 32 -6.44 -10.60 -4.33
CA GLY A 32 -6.57 -10.23 -2.91
C GLY A 32 -5.76 -9.01 -2.47
N LYS A 33 -5.24 -8.19 -3.39
CA LYS A 33 -4.46 -6.99 -3.05
C LYS A 33 -5.19 -6.07 -2.06
N THR A 34 -6.38 -5.64 -2.44
CA THR A 34 -7.20 -4.73 -1.62
C THR A 34 -7.53 -5.35 -0.27
N THR A 35 -7.85 -6.65 -0.22
CA THR A 35 -8.17 -7.36 1.03
C THR A 35 -6.98 -7.37 1.98
N SER A 36 -5.81 -7.80 1.53
CA SER A 36 -4.59 -7.83 2.34
C SER A 36 -4.18 -6.43 2.83
N CYS A 37 -4.19 -5.44 1.95
CA CYS A 37 -3.80 -4.08 2.30
C CYS A 37 -4.81 -3.40 3.22
N ARG A 38 -6.12 -3.62 3.02
CA ARG A 38 -7.18 -3.00 3.81
C ARG A 38 -7.15 -3.45 5.27
N ASN A 39 -6.76 -4.69 5.54
CA ASN A 39 -6.61 -5.20 6.91
C ASN A 39 -5.48 -4.49 7.70
N LEU A 40 -4.57 -3.82 6.99
CA LEU A 40 -3.43 -3.10 7.59
C LEU A 40 -3.63 -1.58 7.59
N ALA A 41 -4.72 -1.08 7.01
CA ALA A 41 -4.97 0.34 6.83
C ALA A 41 -5.89 0.92 7.91
N ASP A 42 -5.51 2.06 8.46
CA ASP A 42 -6.36 2.87 9.34
C ASP A 42 -7.33 3.74 8.53
N GLN A 43 -6.90 4.19 7.34
CA GLN A 43 -7.74 4.90 6.37
C GLN A 43 -7.63 4.24 4.99
N TYR A 44 -8.79 3.98 4.38
CA TYR A 44 -8.91 3.43 3.04
C TYR A 44 -9.60 4.43 2.11
N LEU A 45 -8.95 4.77 1.02
CA LEU A 45 -9.45 5.69 0.00
C LEU A 45 -9.37 5.02 -1.38
N ASN A 46 -10.53 4.86 -2.02
CA ASN A 46 -10.65 4.22 -3.33
C ASN A 46 -10.98 5.26 -4.39
N TRP A 47 -10.13 5.41 -5.41
CA TRP A 47 -10.37 6.35 -6.50
C TRP A 47 -11.69 6.12 -7.25
N ASP A 48 -12.19 4.90 -7.29
CA ASP A 48 -13.46 4.56 -7.95
C ASP A 48 -14.69 4.99 -7.12
N ASN A 49 -14.51 5.28 -5.83
CA ASN A 49 -15.54 5.86 -4.97
C ASN A 49 -15.56 7.38 -5.10
N THR A 50 -16.74 7.97 -5.30
CA THR A 50 -16.90 9.42 -5.54
C THR A 50 -16.52 10.26 -4.32
N ASP A 51 -16.87 9.81 -3.11
CA ASP A 51 -16.60 10.55 -1.88
C ASP A 51 -15.09 10.50 -1.54
N ASP A 52 -14.47 9.33 -1.68
CA ASP A 52 -13.02 9.17 -1.49
C ASP A 52 -12.23 9.98 -2.51
N ARG A 53 -12.69 10.00 -3.76
CA ARG A 53 -12.10 10.83 -4.83
C ARG A 53 -12.13 12.30 -4.46
N ALA A 54 -13.23 12.78 -3.90
CA ALA A 54 -13.35 14.17 -3.46
C ALA A 54 -12.32 14.51 -2.36
N VAL A 55 -12.05 13.58 -1.43
CA VAL A 55 -11.01 13.72 -0.41
C VAL A 55 -9.62 13.78 -1.03
N ILE A 56 -9.31 12.85 -1.95
CA ILE A 56 -8.01 12.80 -2.64
C ILE A 56 -7.75 14.09 -3.43
N VAL A 57 -8.74 14.60 -4.15
CA VAL A 57 -8.61 15.81 -4.96
C VAL A 57 -8.39 17.06 -4.10
N LYS A 58 -8.94 17.11 -2.89
CA LYS A 58 -8.67 18.20 -1.92
C LYS A 58 -7.21 18.22 -1.48
N GLY A 59 -6.51 17.12 -1.55
CA GLY A 59 -5.08 17.03 -1.35
C GLY A 59 -4.62 16.44 -0.02
N PRO A 60 -3.30 16.32 0.16
CA PRO A 60 -2.68 15.66 1.32
C PRO A 60 -3.09 16.22 2.68
N ALA A 61 -3.30 17.52 2.79
CA ALA A 61 -3.67 18.17 4.05
C ALA A 61 -5.01 17.64 4.61
N THR A 62 -6.01 17.46 3.75
CA THR A 62 -7.31 16.90 4.16
C THR A 62 -7.18 15.48 4.71
N ILE A 63 -6.33 14.67 4.09
CA ILE A 63 -6.08 13.30 4.52
C ILE A 63 -5.32 13.30 5.85
N SER A 64 -4.35 14.19 6.01
CA SER A 64 -3.60 14.33 7.26
C SER A 64 -4.50 14.72 8.44
N GLU A 65 -5.47 15.59 8.22
CA GLU A 65 -6.48 15.96 9.22
C GLU A 65 -7.36 14.77 9.61
N GLN A 66 -7.84 14.01 8.63
CA GLN A 66 -8.66 12.82 8.86
C GLN A 66 -7.91 11.72 9.63
N LEU A 67 -6.61 11.59 9.38
CA LEU A 67 -5.73 10.67 10.11
C LEU A 67 -5.27 11.19 11.48
N GLY A 68 -5.60 12.43 11.81
CA GLY A 68 -5.20 13.05 13.08
C GLY A 68 -3.68 13.27 13.19
N LEU A 69 -2.97 13.46 12.08
CA LEU A 69 -1.51 13.63 12.07
C LEU A 69 -1.04 14.92 12.77
N ASN A 70 -1.95 15.83 13.06
CA ASN A 70 -1.67 17.05 13.81
C ASN A 70 -1.54 16.84 15.32
N VAL A 71 -1.86 15.64 15.80
CA VAL A 71 -1.75 15.27 17.23
C VAL A 71 -0.54 14.34 17.38
N LEU A 72 0.29 14.64 18.36
CA LEU A 72 1.42 13.78 18.73
C LEU A 72 0.88 12.41 19.14
N SER A 73 1.12 11.40 18.32
CA SER A 73 0.75 10.01 18.56
C SER A 73 1.99 9.13 18.53
N ASN A 74 2.03 8.15 19.42
CA ASN A 74 3.10 7.13 19.42
C ASN A 74 2.92 6.08 18.31
N SER A 75 1.79 6.09 17.61
CA SER A 75 1.51 5.18 16.50
C SER A 75 1.49 5.93 15.17
N LYS A 76 2.08 5.31 14.17
CA LYS A 76 2.12 5.81 12.79
C LYS A 76 0.96 5.17 12.02
N PRO A 77 -0.14 5.90 11.74
CA PRO A 77 -1.28 5.34 11.02
C PRO A 77 -0.92 5.01 9.58
N THR A 78 -1.69 4.15 8.96
CA THR A 78 -1.51 3.69 7.59
C THR A 78 -2.64 4.16 6.69
N ALA A 79 -2.31 4.93 5.65
CA ALA A 79 -3.23 5.32 4.58
C ALA A 79 -3.08 4.36 3.39
N LEU A 80 -4.20 3.83 2.92
CA LEU A 80 -4.27 2.98 1.73
C LEU A 80 -5.01 3.71 0.60
N PHE A 81 -4.34 3.86 -0.53
CA PHE A 81 -4.92 4.37 -1.78
C PHE A 81 -5.13 3.22 -2.76
N ASP A 82 -6.39 2.95 -3.10
CA ASP A 82 -6.76 1.91 -4.06
C ASP A 82 -7.09 2.53 -5.42
N GLU A 83 -6.59 1.92 -6.49
CA GLU A 83 -6.78 2.35 -7.89
C GLU A 83 -6.34 3.81 -8.18
N LEU A 84 -5.44 4.36 -7.37
CA LEU A 84 -5.00 5.76 -7.46
C LEU A 84 -4.34 6.10 -8.81
N HIS A 85 -3.79 5.12 -9.51
CA HIS A 85 -3.18 5.30 -10.85
C HIS A 85 -4.16 5.84 -11.91
N LYS A 86 -5.47 5.78 -11.66
CA LYS A 86 -6.50 6.38 -12.50
C LYS A 86 -6.58 7.92 -12.35
N PHE A 87 -6.03 8.45 -11.28
CA PHE A 87 -5.90 9.90 -11.09
C PHE A 87 -4.73 10.43 -11.93
N GLY A 88 -4.99 11.33 -12.87
CA GLY A 88 -3.95 11.81 -13.81
C GLY A 88 -2.72 12.43 -13.15
N ARG A 89 -2.85 12.99 -11.93
CA ARG A 89 -1.76 13.60 -11.16
C ARG A 89 -1.31 12.77 -9.96
N TRP A 90 -1.58 11.47 -9.95
CA TRP A 90 -1.32 10.60 -8.81
C TRP A 90 0.14 10.57 -8.34
N LYS A 91 1.11 10.63 -9.26
CA LYS A 91 2.54 10.66 -8.91
C LYS A 91 2.93 11.93 -8.18
N GLN A 92 2.44 13.09 -8.66
CA GLN A 92 2.67 14.38 -8.01
C GLN A 92 2.00 14.45 -6.64
N PHE A 93 0.79 13.93 -6.53
CA PHE A 93 0.05 13.83 -5.27
C PHE A 93 0.82 12.98 -4.25
N LEU A 94 1.24 11.76 -4.62
CA LEU A 94 1.99 10.87 -3.73
C LEU A 94 3.36 11.45 -3.35
N LYS A 95 4.04 12.10 -4.29
CA LYS A 95 5.30 12.78 -3.99
C LYS A 95 5.12 13.84 -2.92
N GLY A 96 4.15 14.73 -3.09
CA GLY A 96 3.86 15.79 -2.11
C GLY A 96 3.43 15.22 -0.76
N PHE A 97 2.61 14.18 -0.75
CA PHE A 97 2.15 13.52 0.46
C PHE A 97 3.32 12.84 1.20
N PHE A 98 4.15 12.09 0.48
CA PHE A 98 5.32 11.44 1.04
C PHE A 98 6.34 12.45 1.60
N ASP A 99 6.71 13.46 0.80
CA ASP A 99 7.73 14.43 1.19
C ASP A 99 7.32 15.23 2.44
N THR A 100 6.01 15.42 2.65
CA THR A 100 5.48 16.18 3.81
C THR A 100 5.21 15.29 5.03
N TYR A 101 4.67 14.09 4.85
CA TYR A 101 4.08 13.31 5.94
C TYR A 101 4.71 11.92 6.17
N ALA A 102 5.72 11.50 5.39
CA ALA A 102 6.27 10.14 5.49
C ALA A 102 6.82 9.75 6.87
N ASP A 103 7.16 10.72 7.72
CA ASP A 103 7.60 10.44 9.08
C ASP A 103 6.44 10.21 10.06
N SER A 104 5.23 10.63 9.69
CA SER A 104 4.03 10.55 10.52
C SER A 104 2.96 9.57 10.02
N VAL A 105 3.07 9.09 8.77
CA VAL A 105 2.09 8.18 8.15
C VAL A 105 2.78 7.13 7.30
N ASN A 106 2.28 5.91 7.35
CA ASN A 106 2.61 4.85 6.39
C ASN A 106 1.69 4.98 5.18
N ILE A 107 2.23 4.79 3.98
CA ILE A 107 1.48 4.91 2.73
C ILE A 107 1.53 3.59 1.99
N MET A 108 0.37 3.03 1.71
CA MET A 108 0.19 1.90 0.79
C MET A 108 -0.61 2.34 -0.43
N VAL A 109 -0.24 1.79 -1.58
CA VAL A 109 -0.94 2.03 -2.85
C VAL A 109 -1.18 0.70 -3.54
N THR A 110 -2.43 0.43 -3.90
CA THR A 110 -2.79 -0.75 -4.69
C THR A 110 -3.22 -0.37 -6.09
N GLY A 111 -2.97 -1.26 -7.03
CA GLY A 111 -3.39 -1.05 -8.41
C GLY A 111 -3.23 -2.31 -9.25
N SER A 112 -3.75 -2.25 -10.48
CA SER A 112 -3.59 -3.34 -11.45
C SER A 112 -2.12 -3.49 -11.88
N SER A 113 -1.80 -4.62 -12.55
CA SER A 113 -0.47 -4.88 -13.13
C SER A 113 -0.01 -3.80 -14.14
N ARG A 114 -0.93 -2.94 -14.59
CA ARG A 114 -0.64 -1.77 -15.44
C ARG A 114 -0.20 -0.53 -14.66
N MET A 115 0.05 -0.64 -13.36
CA MET A 115 0.64 0.45 -12.58
C MET A 115 2.10 0.61 -13.02
N ASP A 116 2.28 1.22 -14.19
CA ASP A 116 3.56 1.50 -14.82
C ASP A 116 4.28 2.63 -14.05
N VAL A 117 4.88 2.25 -12.94
CA VAL A 117 5.69 3.15 -12.15
C VAL A 117 6.93 3.59 -12.96
N TYR A 118 7.35 2.76 -13.90
CA TYR A 118 8.61 2.93 -14.66
C TYR A 118 8.46 3.66 -16.01
N ARG A 119 7.27 4.12 -16.43
CA ARG A 119 7.14 4.73 -17.76
C ARG A 119 7.69 6.16 -17.82
N ARG A 120 8.81 6.27 -18.54
CA ARG A 120 9.42 7.40 -19.28
C ARG A 120 9.57 8.74 -18.56
N GLY A 121 10.83 9.13 -18.42
CA GLY A 121 11.23 10.52 -18.18
C GLY A 121 11.24 10.97 -16.72
N GLY A 122 12.15 10.41 -15.91
CA GLY A 122 12.37 10.84 -14.54
C GLY A 122 11.22 10.40 -13.60
N ASP A 123 11.37 9.25 -12.97
CA ASP A 123 10.39 8.81 -11.97
C ASP A 123 10.46 9.74 -10.76
N SER A 124 9.46 10.62 -10.64
CA SER A 124 9.35 11.55 -9.51
C SER A 124 9.18 10.84 -8.15
N LEU A 125 8.93 9.53 -8.16
CA LEU A 125 8.76 8.69 -6.98
C LEU A 125 9.99 7.81 -6.67
N MET A 126 11.06 7.91 -7.46
CA MET A 126 12.29 7.13 -7.25
C MET A 126 12.79 7.29 -5.81
N GLY A 127 13.13 6.17 -5.16
CA GLY A 127 13.58 6.12 -3.77
C GLY A 127 12.48 6.29 -2.70
N ARG A 128 11.22 6.52 -3.11
CA ARG A 128 10.09 6.76 -2.20
C ARG A 128 9.19 5.57 -2.00
N TYR A 129 9.35 4.49 -2.76
CA TYR A 129 8.49 3.30 -2.68
C TYR A 129 9.25 2.00 -2.88
N PHE A 130 8.68 0.91 -2.39
CA PHE A 130 8.97 -0.46 -2.75
C PHE A 130 7.80 -1.03 -3.54
N LEU A 131 8.08 -1.79 -4.59
CA LEU A 131 7.05 -2.42 -5.42
C LEU A 131 6.95 -3.90 -5.09
N TYR A 132 5.77 -4.31 -4.64
CA TYR A 132 5.41 -5.70 -4.37
C TYR A 132 4.48 -6.21 -5.47
N HIS A 133 4.85 -7.32 -6.11
CA HIS A 133 3.99 -8.01 -7.07
C HIS A 133 3.25 -9.13 -6.36
N MET A 134 1.93 -8.94 -6.17
CA MET A 134 1.08 -9.97 -5.57
C MET A 134 0.60 -10.92 -6.65
N HIS A 135 0.93 -12.20 -6.49
CA HIS A 135 0.50 -13.29 -7.35
C HIS A 135 -0.78 -13.95 -6.79
N PRO A 136 -1.50 -14.74 -7.60
CA PRO A 136 -2.52 -15.65 -7.09
C PRO A 136 -1.98 -16.55 -5.97
N PHE A 137 -2.88 -17.18 -5.20
CA PHE A 137 -2.48 -18.12 -4.15
C PHE A 137 -1.51 -19.16 -4.68
N SER A 138 -0.37 -19.29 -4.00
CA SER A 138 0.59 -20.37 -4.27
C SER A 138 0.07 -21.69 -3.69
N ILE A 139 0.63 -22.80 -4.17
CA ILE A 139 0.32 -24.13 -3.63
C ILE A 139 0.67 -24.16 -2.13
N ALA A 140 1.79 -23.56 -1.73
CA ALA A 140 2.18 -23.48 -0.33
C ALA A 140 1.13 -22.74 0.53
N GLU A 141 0.64 -21.57 0.08
CA GLU A 141 -0.42 -20.83 0.77
C GLU A 141 -1.75 -21.59 0.84
N THR A 142 -2.00 -22.52 -0.08
CA THR A 142 -3.22 -23.35 -0.06
C THR A 142 -3.10 -24.58 0.83
N MET A 143 -1.91 -25.15 0.98
CA MET A 143 -1.67 -26.40 1.72
C MET A 143 -1.33 -26.18 3.20
N TYR A 144 -0.70 -25.06 3.56
CA TYR A 144 -0.30 -24.78 4.93
C TYR A 144 -1.26 -23.82 5.60
N GLN A 145 -1.76 -24.20 6.80
CA GLN A 145 -2.62 -23.35 7.62
C GLN A 145 -1.81 -22.23 8.30
N ASP A 146 -0.56 -22.55 8.68
CA ASP A 146 0.40 -21.60 9.21
C ASP A 146 1.48 -21.35 8.16
N LEU A 147 1.52 -20.14 7.62
CA LEU A 147 2.59 -19.77 6.70
C LEU A 147 3.91 -19.72 7.47
N PRO A 148 4.97 -20.35 6.92
CA PRO A 148 6.28 -20.24 7.52
C PRO A 148 6.72 -18.78 7.54
N ASP A 149 7.40 -18.41 8.61
CA ASP A 149 7.98 -17.07 8.81
C ASP A 149 8.80 -16.68 7.56
N SER A 150 8.71 -15.41 7.15
CA SER A 150 9.39 -14.90 5.95
C SER A 150 10.89 -15.21 5.96
N GLU A 151 11.52 -15.22 7.15
CA GLU A 151 12.91 -15.65 7.32
C GLU A 151 13.17 -17.13 6.99
N LYS A 152 12.18 -18.01 7.15
CA LYS A 152 12.34 -19.44 6.86
C LYS A 152 12.26 -19.78 5.37
N ILE A 153 11.57 -18.95 4.59
CA ILE A 153 11.43 -19.14 3.12
C ILE A 153 12.74 -18.77 2.41
N VAL A 154 13.46 -17.77 2.91
CA VAL A 154 14.72 -17.28 2.31
C VAL A 154 15.91 -18.21 2.62
N ARG A 155 15.83 -19.03 3.67
CA ARG A 155 16.95 -19.88 4.15
C ARG A 155 16.99 -21.30 3.61
N ASN A 156 15.98 -21.74 2.87
CA ASN A 156 15.96 -23.04 2.19
C ASN A 156 15.91 -22.83 0.68
N PRO A 157 17.08 -22.91 -0.02
CA PRO A 157 17.09 -22.99 -1.48
C PRO A 157 16.52 -24.31 -1.99
#